data_0d4ecdc34c991520d1f5ed962cd57a64
#
_entry.id   0d4ecdc34c991520d1f5ed962cd57a64
#
_cell.length_a   1.000
_cell.length_b   1.000
_cell.length_c   1.000
_cell.angle_alpha   90.00
_cell.angle_beta   90.00
_cell.angle_gamma   90.00
#
_symmetry.space_group_name_H-M   'P 1'
#
loop_
_entity.id
_entity.type
_entity.pdbx_description
1 polymer ?
#
loop_
_entity_poly.entity_id
_entity_poly.type
_entity_poly.pdbx_seq_one_letter_code
_entity_poly.pdbx_strand_id
1 'polypeptide(L)'
;MKMLFNVTLPNEPFNAAVRDGTAGAKLGRILDAIKPEAIYFTEHGGLRGAVAIIEVPDASKIPALSEPWFLTFDALVEVRIVMTPDELKKSGLDSIGGNWS
;
A
#
# COMPACT_ATOMS: atom_id res chain seq x y z
N MET A 1 8.04 8.48 7.57
CA MET A 1 7.72 8.83 6.18
C MET A 1 6.50 8.04 5.76
N LYS A 2 5.46 8.74 5.34
CA LYS A 2 4.24 8.07 4.89
C LYS A 2 4.41 7.54 3.48
N MET A 3 3.96 6.31 3.26
CA MET A 3 3.95 5.71 1.93
C MET A 3 2.57 5.16 1.60
N LEU A 4 2.21 5.26 0.33
CA LEU A 4 1.00 4.65 -0.20
C LEU A 4 1.37 3.34 -0.88
N PHE A 5 0.74 2.27 -0.45
CA PHE A 5 0.86 0.95 -1.06
C PHE A 5 -0.40 0.69 -1.88
N ASN A 6 -0.21 0.46 -3.17
CA ASN A 6 -1.29 0.14 -4.09
C ASN A 6 -1.15 -1.33 -4.46
N VAL A 7 -2.07 -2.16 -3.96
CA VAL A 7 -1.99 -3.61 -4.10
C VAL A 7 -3.03 -4.09 -5.09
N THR A 8 -2.59 -4.86 -6.08
CA THR A 8 -3.50 -5.53 -7.02
C THR A 8 -3.40 -7.03 -6.82
N LEU A 9 -4.53 -7.67 -6.60
CA LEU A 9 -4.64 -9.10 -6.31
C LEU A 9 -5.11 -9.81 -7.56
N PRO A 10 -4.27 -10.65 -8.19
CA PRO A 10 -4.76 -11.51 -9.29
C PRO A 10 -5.88 -12.42 -8.81
N ASN A 11 -6.70 -12.90 -9.75
CA ASN A 11 -7.81 -13.77 -9.39
C ASN A 11 -7.34 -15.02 -8.65
N GLU A 12 -6.27 -15.67 -9.11
CA GLU A 12 -5.64 -16.76 -8.39
C GLU A 12 -4.31 -16.29 -7.80
N PRO A 13 -3.93 -16.69 -6.61
CA PRO A 13 -4.55 -17.70 -5.73
C PRO A 13 -5.70 -17.18 -4.84
N PHE A 14 -6.12 -15.93 -4.99
CA PHE A 14 -7.15 -15.37 -4.10
C PHE A 14 -8.49 -16.12 -4.23
N ASN A 15 -8.90 -16.48 -5.45
CA ASN A 15 -10.11 -17.25 -5.66
C ASN A 15 -10.09 -18.59 -4.91
N ALA A 16 -8.96 -19.27 -4.91
CA ALA A 16 -8.80 -20.52 -4.16
C ALA A 16 -9.00 -20.30 -2.67
N ALA A 17 -8.45 -19.22 -2.12
CA ALA A 17 -8.61 -18.86 -0.71
C ALA A 17 -10.06 -18.52 -0.35
N VAL A 18 -10.78 -17.87 -1.27
CA VAL A 18 -12.21 -17.58 -1.08
C VAL A 18 -13.01 -18.90 -1.05
N ARG A 19 -12.74 -19.80 -2.00
CA ARG A 19 -13.45 -21.09 -2.10
C ARG A 19 -13.23 -21.96 -0.88
N ASP A 20 -12.01 -22.01 -0.34
CA ASP A 20 -11.69 -22.84 0.82
C ASP A 20 -11.96 -22.14 2.16
N GLY A 21 -12.40 -20.89 2.15
CA GLY A 21 -12.77 -20.14 3.34
C GLY A 21 -11.61 -19.53 4.11
N THR A 22 -10.40 -19.47 3.52
CA THR A 22 -9.20 -18.96 4.22
C THR A 22 -8.83 -17.52 3.88
N ALA A 23 -9.52 -16.89 2.92
CA ALA A 23 -9.16 -15.55 2.45
C ALA A 23 -9.10 -14.51 3.60
N GLY A 24 -10.11 -14.52 4.46
CA GLY A 24 -10.17 -13.59 5.59
C GLY A 24 -9.02 -13.77 6.57
N ALA A 25 -8.69 -15.02 6.91
CA ALA A 25 -7.56 -15.31 7.81
C ALA A 25 -6.22 -14.89 7.20
N LYS A 26 -6.02 -15.13 5.90
CA LYS A 26 -4.81 -14.73 5.19
C LYS A 26 -4.66 -13.22 5.13
N LEU A 27 -5.74 -12.50 4.84
CA LEU A 27 -5.74 -11.04 4.87
C LEU A 27 -5.46 -10.51 6.28
N GLY A 28 -6.10 -11.08 7.29
CA GLY A 28 -5.89 -10.69 8.69
C GLY A 28 -4.43 -10.84 9.11
N ARG A 29 -3.78 -11.91 8.70
CA ARG A 29 -2.36 -12.13 8.98
C ARG A 29 -1.48 -11.06 8.35
N ILE A 30 -1.78 -10.68 7.11
CA ILE A 30 -1.05 -9.61 6.43
C ILE A 30 -1.25 -8.29 7.18
N LEU A 31 -2.49 -7.94 7.50
CA LEU A 31 -2.80 -6.68 8.18
C LEU A 31 -2.14 -6.58 9.56
N ASP A 32 -2.10 -7.69 10.29
CA ASP A 32 -1.41 -7.74 11.58
C ASP A 32 0.10 -7.51 11.43
N ALA A 33 0.68 -7.97 10.34
CA ALA A 33 2.12 -7.80 10.08
C ALA A 33 2.47 -6.39 9.62
N ILE A 34 1.66 -5.78 8.75
CA ILE A 34 1.99 -4.48 8.14
C ILE A 34 1.47 -3.28 8.93
N LYS A 35 0.45 -3.47 9.76
CA LYS A 35 -0.13 -2.44 10.65
C LYS A 35 -0.34 -1.10 9.96
N PRO A 36 -1.21 -1.02 8.94
CA PRO A 36 -1.42 0.23 8.22
C PRO A 36 -2.14 1.26 9.09
N GLU A 37 -1.85 2.55 8.87
CA GLU A 37 -2.63 3.63 9.46
C GLU A 37 -4.06 3.66 8.90
N ALA A 38 -4.19 3.33 7.62
CA ALA A 38 -5.47 3.23 6.93
C ALA A 38 -5.32 2.22 5.81
N ILE A 39 -6.38 1.45 5.57
CA ILE A 39 -6.46 0.57 4.42
C ILE A 39 -7.89 0.51 3.93
N TYR A 40 -8.04 0.50 2.61
CA TYR A 40 -9.35 0.36 1.95
C TYR A 40 -9.21 -0.67 0.84
N PHE A 41 -10.22 -1.53 0.72
CA PHE A 41 -10.28 -2.49 -0.36
C PHE A 41 -11.13 -1.93 -1.48
N THR A 42 -10.70 -2.17 -2.71
CA THR A 42 -11.32 -1.62 -3.91
C THR A 42 -11.05 -2.56 -5.08
N GLU A 43 -11.29 -2.07 -6.30
CA GLU A 43 -10.91 -2.79 -7.51
C GLU A 43 -9.83 -2.01 -8.26
N HIS A 44 -9.00 -2.74 -9.00
CA HIS A 44 -8.00 -2.17 -9.89
C HIS A 44 -8.12 -2.89 -11.25
N GLY A 45 -8.63 -2.19 -12.26
CA GLY A 45 -8.79 -2.77 -13.59
C GLY A 45 -9.68 -4.03 -13.60
N GLY A 46 -10.68 -4.10 -12.73
CA GLY A 46 -11.56 -5.25 -12.61
C GLY A 46 -11.05 -6.37 -11.70
N LEU A 47 -9.84 -6.22 -11.13
CA LEU A 47 -9.29 -7.15 -10.15
C LEU A 47 -9.48 -6.60 -8.74
N ARG A 48 -9.43 -7.48 -7.74
CA ARG A 48 -9.46 -7.06 -6.34
C ARG A 48 -8.21 -6.23 -6.05
N GLY A 49 -8.34 -5.21 -5.22
CA GLY A 49 -7.22 -4.37 -4.85
C GLY A 49 -7.35 -3.79 -3.45
N ALA A 50 -6.27 -3.18 -3.00
CA ALA A 50 -6.25 -2.45 -1.74
C ALA A 50 -5.36 -1.22 -1.88
N VAL A 51 -5.70 -0.19 -1.11
CA VAL A 51 -4.90 1.03 -0.98
C VAL A 51 -4.61 1.19 0.50
N ALA A 52 -3.34 1.23 0.87
CA ALA A 52 -2.93 1.36 2.27
C ALA A 52 -1.98 2.53 2.46
N ILE A 53 -2.12 3.21 3.59
CA ILE A 53 -1.18 4.24 4.04
C ILE A 53 -0.42 3.64 5.22
N ILE A 54 0.91 3.63 5.12
CA ILE A 54 1.76 3.01 6.11
C ILE A 54 2.90 3.98 6.47
N GLU A 55 3.15 4.12 7.77
CA GLU A 55 4.32 4.85 8.23
C GLU A 55 5.55 3.96 8.11
N VAL A 56 6.51 4.37 7.30
CA VAL A 56 7.71 3.59 7.00
C VAL A 56 8.92 4.36 7.54
N PRO A 57 9.64 3.81 8.55
CA PRO A 57 10.76 4.54 9.13
C PRO A 57 11.94 4.71 8.17
N ASP A 58 12.22 3.71 7.35
CA ASP A 58 13.25 3.79 6.32
C ASP A 58 12.98 2.78 5.20
N ALA A 59 13.68 2.92 4.08
CA ALA A 59 13.44 2.11 2.89
C ALA A 59 13.68 0.61 3.12
N SER A 60 14.53 0.25 4.07
CA SER A 60 14.83 -1.17 4.35
C SER A 60 13.62 -1.94 4.88
N LYS A 61 12.57 -1.25 5.31
CA LYS A 61 11.34 -1.86 5.82
C LYS A 61 10.34 -2.20 4.70
N ILE A 62 10.54 -1.69 3.50
CA ILE A 62 9.60 -1.93 2.38
C ILE A 62 9.42 -3.42 2.08
N PRO A 63 10.46 -4.26 2.03
CA PRO A 63 10.25 -5.69 1.78
C PRO A 63 9.35 -6.38 2.81
N ALA A 64 9.51 -6.07 4.10
CA ALA A 64 8.64 -6.65 5.14
C ALA A 64 7.17 -6.26 4.97
N LEU A 65 6.90 -5.13 4.33
CA LEU A 65 5.54 -4.63 4.08
C LEU A 65 4.98 -5.14 2.75
N SER A 66 5.81 -5.53 1.81
CA SER A 66 5.40 -5.94 0.47
C SER A 66 5.36 -7.46 0.29
N GLU A 67 6.35 -8.18 0.84
CA GLU A 67 6.47 -9.62 0.67
C GLU A 67 5.26 -10.42 1.16
N PRO A 68 4.58 -10.06 2.26
CA PRO A 68 3.37 -10.76 2.64
C PRO A 68 2.31 -10.82 1.54
N TRP A 69 2.18 -9.75 0.76
CA TRP A 69 1.27 -9.71 -0.39
C TRP A 69 1.76 -10.57 -1.54
N PHE A 70 3.05 -10.48 -1.87
CA PHE A 70 3.64 -11.28 -2.94
C PHE A 70 3.51 -12.77 -2.67
N LEU A 71 3.93 -13.19 -1.48
CA LEU A 71 4.03 -14.61 -1.16
C LEU A 71 2.67 -15.26 -0.89
N THR A 72 1.72 -14.49 -0.36
CA THR A 72 0.39 -15.02 -0.05
C THR A 72 -0.51 -15.06 -1.28
N PHE A 73 -0.49 -14.02 -2.10
CA PHE A 73 -1.48 -13.81 -3.16
C PHE A 73 -0.91 -13.57 -4.55
N ASP A 74 0.38 -13.69 -4.74
CA ASP A 74 1.04 -13.33 -6.01
C ASP A 74 0.69 -11.90 -6.45
N ALA A 75 0.52 -11.00 -5.49
CA ALA A 75 0.05 -9.65 -5.73
C ALA A 75 1.09 -8.79 -6.45
N LEU A 76 0.59 -7.75 -7.12
CA LEU A 76 1.41 -6.63 -7.56
C LEU A 76 1.33 -5.55 -6.50
N VAL A 77 2.46 -4.98 -6.12
CA VAL A 77 2.52 -3.91 -5.12
C VAL A 77 3.30 -2.74 -5.68
N GLU A 78 2.62 -1.60 -5.78
CA GLU A 78 3.27 -0.34 -6.12
C GLU A 78 3.40 0.47 -4.84
N VAL A 79 4.57 1.07 -4.63
CA VAL A 79 4.86 1.85 -3.43
C VAL A 79 5.31 3.24 -3.84
N ARG A 80 4.72 4.25 -3.22
CA ARG A 80 5.14 5.63 -3.46
C ARG A 80 5.15 6.42 -2.16
N ILE A 81 6.09 7.36 -2.07
CA ILE A 81 6.15 8.31 -0.97
C ILE A 81 5.02 9.32 -1.15
N VAL A 82 4.31 9.62 -0.07
CA VAL A 82 3.26 10.63 -0.07
C VAL A 82 3.56 11.68 0.97
N MET A 83 3.05 12.88 0.74
CA MET A 83 3.23 14.02 1.63
C MET A 83 1.89 14.40 2.24
N THR A 84 1.94 14.81 3.52
CA THR A 84 0.80 15.48 4.13
C THR A 84 0.69 16.91 3.58
N PRO A 85 -0.48 17.57 3.72
CA PRO A 85 -0.59 19.00 3.38
C PRO A 85 0.44 19.87 4.11
N ASP A 86 0.75 19.56 5.37
CA ASP A 86 1.75 20.29 6.14
C ASP A 86 3.16 20.11 5.56
N GLU A 87 3.51 18.91 5.15
CA GLU A 87 4.80 18.65 4.52
C GLU A 87 4.93 19.40 3.19
N LEU A 88 3.88 19.41 2.38
CA LEU A 88 3.85 20.18 1.15
C LEU A 88 4.03 21.67 1.41
N LYS A 89 3.34 22.20 2.43
CA LYS A 89 3.46 23.59 2.84
C LYS A 89 4.88 23.93 3.29
N LYS A 90 5.51 23.04 4.04
CA LYS A 90 6.90 23.22 4.51
C LYS A 90 7.92 23.21 3.39
N SER A 91 7.57 22.69 2.22
CA SER A 91 8.46 22.67 1.07
C SER A 91 8.80 24.07 0.53
N GLY A 92 7.97 25.06 0.87
CA GLY A 92 8.20 26.45 0.43
C GLY A 92 7.87 26.67 -1.05
N LEU A 93 6.79 26.06 -1.55
CA LEU A 93 6.39 26.15 -2.96
C LEU A 93 6.35 27.58 -3.49
N ASP A 94 5.80 28.51 -2.70
CA ASP A 94 5.67 29.91 -3.14
C ASP A 94 7.03 30.55 -3.35
N SER A 95 8.00 30.26 -2.46
CA SER A 95 9.37 30.72 -2.62
C SER A 95 10.06 30.08 -3.81
N ILE A 96 9.80 28.77 -4.04
CA ILE A 96 10.32 28.04 -5.23
C ILE A 96 9.79 28.70 -6.50
N GLY A 97 8.48 29.02 -6.53
CA GLY A 97 7.84 29.65 -7.67
C GLY A 97 8.48 30.99 -8.06
N GLY A 98 8.92 31.77 -7.06
CA GLY A 98 9.62 33.01 -7.32
C GLY A 98 10.90 32.88 -8.12
N ASN A 99 11.55 31.71 -8.07
CA ASN A 99 12.79 31.44 -8.83
C ASN A 99 12.50 30.95 -10.26
N TRP A 100 11.27 30.69 -10.61
CA TRP A 100 10.88 30.12 -11.90
C TRP A 100 9.90 30.99 -12.68
N SER A 101 9.75 32.23 -12.30
CA SER A 101 8.84 33.17 -12.99
C SER A 101 9.44 33.75 -14.28
#